data_2e96caa6813bd12114b6755964770aeb
#
_entry.id   2e96caa6813bd12114b6755964770aeb
#
_cell.length_a   1.000
_cell.length_b   1.000
_cell.length_c   1.000
_cell.angle_alpha   90.00
_cell.angle_beta   90.00
_cell.angle_gamma   90.00
#
_symmetry.space_group_name_H-M   'P 1'
#
loop_
_entity.id
_entity.type
_entity.pdbx_description
1 polymer ?
#
loop_
_entity_poly.entity_id
_entity_poly.type
_entity_poly.pdbx_seq_one_letter_code
_entity_poly.pdbx_strand_id
1 'polypeptide(L)'
;MVRRRSSALLSALLATTAARLTPRGLRTAAPVRRLRGGASEEPIEGPCIGIDLGTTYSCVGVWRNGRVEICANDQGNRITPSYVAFCEDGSRLVGDAAKNQAAQNPTNTIYDAKRLIGRKFADESVKEDASHFSFAIKDAKGKPQIEAEVKGAKKQFSPEEISAMILTKMKETAEAYLGREVKHAVVTVPAYFNDAQRQATKDAGTIAGLKVARVINEPTAAAIAYGLDKVGDGGKEENVLVFDLGG
;
A
#
# COMPACT_ATOMS: atom_id res chain seq x y z
N MET A 1 4.23 14.91 -15.57
CA MET A 1 3.39 15.43 -14.48
C MET A 1 3.00 14.33 -13.46
N VAL A 2 2.91 13.06 -13.84
CA VAL A 2 2.58 11.90 -12.98
C VAL A 2 3.64 11.62 -11.89
N ARG A 3 4.90 11.96 -12.12
CA ARG A 3 6.02 11.70 -11.18
C ARG A 3 5.99 12.48 -9.85
N ARG A 4 5.21 13.57 -9.73
CA ARG A 4 5.17 14.39 -8.50
C ARG A 4 4.13 13.92 -7.47
N ARG A 5 3.14 13.12 -7.85
CA ARG A 5 2.01 12.73 -7.00
C ARG A 5 2.36 11.63 -5.98
N SER A 6 3.03 10.59 -6.44
CA SER A 6 3.44 9.48 -5.54
C SER A 6 4.41 9.94 -4.44
N SER A 7 5.27 10.94 -4.70
CA SER A 7 6.17 11.44 -3.68
C SER A 7 5.48 12.30 -2.61
N ALA A 8 4.37 12.97 -2.93
CA ALA A 8 3.61 13.76 -1.95
C ALA A 8 2.84 12.86 -0.97
N LEU A 9 2.18 11.80 -1.49
CA LEU A 9 1.49 10.81 -0.66
C LEU A 9 2.45 10.12 0.32
N LEU A 10 3.63 9.75 -0.14
CA LEU A 10 4.64 9.13 0.71
C LEU A 10 5.28 10.09 1.72
N SER A 11 5.44 11.37 1.38
CA SER A 11 5.94 12.38 2.31
C SER A 11 5.05 12.49 3.54
N ALA A 12 3.73 12.46 3.34
CA ALA A 12 2.77 12.49 4.43
C ALA A 12 2.77 11.24 5.31
N LEU A 13 2.88 10.07 4.68
CA LEU A 13 2.93 8.80 5.38
C LEU A 13 4.09 8.73 6.37
N LEU A 14 5.26 9.20 5.97
CA LEU A 14 6.47 9.12 6.79
C LEU A 14 6.57 10.26 7.80
N ALA A 15 6.02 11.42 7.50
CA ALA A 15 6.02 12.55 8.43
C ALA A 15 5.15 12.30 9.67
N THR A 16 4.00 11.64 9.52
CA THR A 16 3.17 11.23 10.68
C THR A 16 3.86 10.21 11.57
N THR A 17 4.78 9.44 11.04
CA THR A 17 5.58 8.45 11.80
C THR A 17 6.83 9.11 12.42
N ALA A 18 7.50 10.01 11.70
CA ALA A 18 8.71 10.71 12.17
C ALA A 18 8.44 11.69 13.30
N ALA A 19 7.26 12.34 13.34
CA ALA A 19 6.87 13.25 14.42
C ALA A 19 6.79 12.56 15.81
N ARG A 20 6.81 11.20 15.87
CA ARG A 20 6.84 10.43 17.10
C ARG A 20 8.22 9.88 17.48
N LEU A 21 9.23 10.06 16.64
CA LEU A 21 10.58 9.49 16.82
C LEU A 21 11.63 10.47 17.36
N THR A 22 11.26 11.69 17.83
CA THR A 22 12.24 12.62 18.41
C THR A 22 12.62 12.18 19.83
N PRO A 23 13.90 11.95 20.10
CA PRO A 23 14.38 11.74 21.47
C PRO A 23 14.42 13.07 22.21
N ARG A 24 13.94 13.02 23.44
CA ARG A 24 14.09 13.94 24.58
C ARG A 24 14.87 15.24 24.37
N GLY A 25 14.14 16.31 24.58
CA GLY A 25 14.71 17.58 25.07
C GLY A 25 14.04 18.80 24.48
N LEU A 26 13.01 19.36 25.11
CA LEU A 26 12.85 20.73 25.58
C LEU A 26 11.38 21.07 25.93
N ARG A 27 11.20 21.38 27.20
CA ARG A 27 10.26 22.31 27.86
C ARG A 27 8.81 22.42 27.40
N THR A 28 7.94 21.94 28.29
CA THR A 28 6.64 22.49 28.74
C THR A 28 5.80 23.26 27.72
N ALA A 29 4.91 22.57 27.06
CA ALA A 29 3.62 23.11 26.62
C ALA A 29 2.50 22.31 27.33
N ALA A 30 1.40 23.00 27.66
CA ALA A 30 0.28 22.50 28.45
C ALA A 30 -0.27 21.16 27.99
N PRO A 31 -0.90 20.35 28.88
CA PRO A 31 -1.32 19.01 28.54
C PRO A 31 -2.52 19.05 27.60
N VAL A 32 -2.28 18.70 26.35
CA VAL A 32 -3.36 18.33 25.43
C VAL A 32 -4.04 17.08 26.00
N ARG A 33 -5.30 17.23 26.38
CA ARG A 33 -6.17 16.20 26.94
C ARG A 33 -6.14 14.96 26.04
N ARG A 34 -5.46 13.91 26.50
CA ARG A 34 -5.46 12.60 25.83
C ARG A 34 -6.89 12.12 25.70
N LEU A 35 -7.44 12.12 24.50
CA LEU A 35 -8.59 11.28 24.18
C LEU A 35 -8.12 9.83 24.30
N ARG A 36 -8.53 9.15 25.35
CA ARG A 36 -8.37 7.71 25.55
C ARG A 36 -9.26 6.99 24.53
N GLY A 37 -8.69 6.56 23.44
CA GLY A 37 -9.26 5.64 22.48
C GLY A 37 -8.30 4.47 22.31
N GLY A 38 -8.69 3.34 22.83
CA GLY A 38 -8.21 2.01 22.92
C GLY A 38 -7.04 1.51 22.08
N ALA A 39 -6.40 0.47 22.64
CA ALA A 39 -5.27 -0.34 22.22
C ALA A 39 -3.90 0.33 22.43
N SER A 40 -3.11 -0.25 23.29
CA SER A 40 -1.69 0.04 23.47
C SER A 40 -0.97 -0.24 22.13
N GLU A 41 -0.78 0.79 21.32
CA GLU A 41 0.10 0.66 20.16
C GLU A 41 1.51 0.39 20.70
N GLU A 42 2.01 -0.79 20.41
CA GLU A 42 3.40 -1.10 20.70
C GLU A 42 4.30 -0.07 20.00
N PRO A 43 5.39 0.37 20.64
CA PRO A 43 6.30 1.32 20.05
C PRO A 43 6.87 0.76 18.73
N ILE A 44 6.95 1.61 17.70
CA ILE A 44 7.56 1.24 16.42
C ILE A 44 9.08 1.21 16.65
N GLU A 45 9.64 0.00 16.62
CA GLU A 45 11.08 -0.20 16.70
C GLU A 45 11.66 -0.43 15.29
N GLY A 46 12.70 0.34 14.95
CA GLY A 46 13.36 0.24 13.66
C GLY A 46 12.72 1.07 12.54
N PRO A 47 13.04 0.79 11.27
CA PRO A 47 12.53 1.55 10.14
C PRO A 47 11.03 1.27 9.92
N CYS A 48 10.31 2.35 9.67
CA CYS A 48 8.93 2.29 9.21
C CYS A 48 8.88 2.87 7.79
N ILE A 49 8.29 2.15 6.86
CA ILE A 49 8.15 2.57 5.46
C ILE A 49 6.75 3.06 5.17
N GLY A 50 6.62 3.94 4.20
CA GLY A 50 5.34 4.33 3.63
C GLY A 50 5.10 3.58 2.34
N ILE A 51 3.94 2.94 2.19
CA ILE A 51 3.55 2.24 0.97
C ILE A 51 2.26 2.86 0.43
N ASP A 52 2.31 3.30 -0.81
CA ASP A 52 1.12 3.58 -1.60
C ASP A 52 0.79 2.31 -2.40
N LEU A 53 -0.20 1.56 -1.90
CA LEU A 53 -0.67 0.34 -2.55
C LEU A 53 -1.76 0.71 -3.56
N GLY A 54 -1.36 1.12 -4.75
CA GLY A 54 -2.28 1.56 -5.80
C GLY A 54 -2.90 0.40 -6.59
N THR A 55 -4.02 0.66 -7.27
CA THR A 55 -4.68 -0.31 -8.14
C THR A 55 -3.76 -0.72 -9.28
N THR A 56 -3.19 0.25 -10.00
CA THR A 56 -2.37 0.00 -11.19
C THR A 56 -0.87 -0.01 -10.88
N TYR A 57 -0.42 0.88 -9.99
CA TYR A 57 0.98 1.01 -9.59
C TYR A 57 1.07 1.23 -8.08
N SER A 58 2.08 0.63 -7.49
CA SER A 58 2.44 0.84 -6.08
C SER A 58 3.78 1.55 -5.98
N CYS A 59 4.01 2.24 -4.87
CA CYS A 59 5.33 2.79 -4.58
C CYS A 59 5.66 2.73 -3.09
N VAL A 60 6.94 2.76 -2.78
CA VAL A 60 7.45 2.73 -1.41
C VAL A 60 8.45 3.84 -1.19
N GLY A 61 8.40 4.44 -0.01
CA GLY A 61 9.34 5.47 0.41
C GLY A 61 9.76 5.32 1.86
N VAL A 62 10.87 5.93 2.16
CA VAL A 62 11.50 5.93 3.45
C VAL A 62 11.80 7.36 3.90
N TRP A 63 11.77 7.59 5.21
CA TRP A 63 12.22 8.86 5.78
C TRP A 63 13.72 8.78 6.07
N ARG A 64 14.50 9.59 5.39
CA ARG A 64 15.95 9.65 5.54
C ARG A 64 16.46 11.07 5.35
N ASN A 65 17.44 11.48 6.13
CA ASN A 65 18.06 12.82 6.02
C ASN A 65 17.07 13.99 6.08
N GLY A 66 16.01 13.88 6.92
CA GLY A 66 15.01 14.94 7.09
C GLY A 66 14.00 15.07 5.94
N ARG A 67 13.96 14.11 5.00
CA ARG A 67 13.04 14.11 3.87
C ARG A 67 12.57 12.71 3.51
N VAL A 68 11.52 12.63 2.69
CA VAL A 68 11.08 11.38 2.09
C VAL A 68 11.89 11.08 0.83
N GLU A 69 12.38 9.88 0.74
CA GLU A 69 13.07 9.34 -0.42
C GLU A 69 12.27 8.15 -0.97
N ILE A 70 11.88 8.24 -2.25
CA ILE A 70 11.19 7.13 -2.93
C ILE A 70 12.23 6.11 -3.35
N CYS A 71 12.04 4.86 -2.93
CA CYS A 71 12.91 3.76 -3.29
C CYS A 71 12.66 3.34 -4.74
N ALA A 72 13.72 3.23 -5.52
CA ALA A 72 13.65 2.65 -6.85
C ALA A 72 13.61 1.12 -6.74
N ASN A 73 12.81 0.48 -7.60
CA ASN A 73 12.77 -0.98 -7.71
C ASN A 73 14.02 -1.53 -8.46
N ASP A 74 14.06 -2.83 -8.64
CA ASP A 74 15.16 -3.53 -9.35
C ASP A 74 15.33 -3.13 -10.83
N GLN A 75 14.31 -2.50 -11.43
CA GLN A 75 14.37 -1.92 -12.78
C GLN A 75 14.73 -0.42 -12.77
N GLY A 76 15.04 0.16 -11.61
CA GLY A 76 15.33 1.58 -11.46
C GLY A 76 14.09 2.50 -11.47
N ASN A 77 12.88 1.93 -11.50
CA ASN A 77 11.63 2.68 -11.50
C ASN A 77 11.20 3.03 -10.08
N ARG A 78 10.66 4.25 -9.89
CA ARG A 78 10.13 4.71 -8.59
C ARG A 78 8.70 4.26 -8.31
N ILE A 79 8.05 3.67 -9.29
CA ILE A 79 6.73 3.04 -9.19
C ILE A 79 6.86 1.62 -9.71
N THR A 80 6.12 0.70 -9.14
CA THR A 80 6.10 -0.71 -9.49
C THR A 80 4.68 -1.09 -9.91
N PRO A 81 4.46 -1.73 -11.06
CA PRO A 81 3.14 -2.22 -11.44
C PRO A 81 2.55 -3.13 -10.36
N SER A 82 1.28 -2.96 -10.04
CA SER A 82 0.55 -3.82 -9.09
C SER A 82 0.11 -5.12 -9.79
N TYR A 83 1.08 -5.84 -10.35
CA TYR A 83 0.93 -7.05 -11.15
C TYR A 83 1.65 -8.23 -10.51
N VAL A 84 0.98 -9.40 -10.53
CA VAL A 84 1.54 -10.67 -10.09
C VAL A 84 1.28 -11.70 -11.18
N ALA A 85 2.30 -12.45 -11.60
CA ALA A 85 2.14 -13.52 -12.58
C ALA A 85 2.70 -14.85 -12.04
N PHE A 86 2.00 -15.93 -12.37
CA PHE A 86 2.44 -17.30 -12.09
C PHE A 86 2.88 -17.94 -13.40
N CYS A 87 4.12 -18.43 -13.44
CA CYS A 87 4.70 -19.05 -14.62
C CYS A 87 4.53 -20.57 -14.59
N GLU A 88 4.63 -21.22 -15.76
CA GLU A 88 4.51 -22.68 -15.90
C GLU A 88 5.54 -23.46 -15.08
N ASP A 89 6.76 -22.92 -14.95
CA ASP A 89 7.83 -23.51 -14.11
C ASP A 89 7.54 -23.39 -12.61
N GLY A 90 6.43 -22.70 -12.24
CA GLY A 90 6.01 -22.42 -10.88
C GLY A 90 6.71 -21.22 -10.24
N SER A 91 7.50 -20.46 -10.98
CA SER A 91 8.03 -19.18 -10.53
C SER A 91 6.91 -18.13 -10.45
N ARG A 92 7.09 -17.15 -9.57
CA ARG A 92 6.19 -16.02 -9.40
C ARG A 92 6.93 -14.73 -9.74
N LEU A 93 6.33 -13.96 -10.63
CA LEU A 93 6.82 -12.64 -11.00
C LEU A 93 5.96 -11.56 -10.34
N VAL A 94 6.54 -10.45 -9.93
CA VAL A 94 5.83 -9.31 -9.35
C VAL A 94 6.36 -8.01 -9.97
N GLY A 95 5.47 -7.06 -10.22
CA GLY A 95 5.84 -5.75 -10.74
C GLY A 95 6.10 -5.74 -12.25
N ASP A 96 7.18 -5.08 -12.65
CA ASP A 96 7.52 -4.89 -14.07
C ASP A 96 7.68 -6.23 -14.82
N ALA A 97 8.31 -7.21 -14.19
CA ALA A 97 8.50 -8.55 -14.78
C ALA A 97 7.15 -9.24 -15.05
N ALA A 98 6.20 -9.14 -14.11
CA ALA A 98 4.85 -9.70 -14.29
C ALA A 98 4.09 -8.97 -15.41
N LYS A 99 4.15 -7.64 -15.43
CA LYS A 99 3.46 -6.83 -16.44
C LYS A 99 3.99 -7.06 -17.84
N ASN A 100 5.32 -7.18 -18.00
CA ASN A 100 5.96 -7.32 -19.30
C ASN A 100 5.58 -8.61 -20.03
N GLN A 101 5.24 -9.68 -19.32
CA GLN A 101 4.83 -10.97 -19.89
C GLN A 101 3.30 -11.17 -19.94
N ALA A 102 2.51 -10.18 -19.49
CA ALA A 102 1.05 -10.31 -19.35
C ALA A 102 0.33 -10.70 -20.66
N ALA A 103 0.80 -10.19 -21.81
CA ALA A 103 0.22 -10.52 -23.10
C ALA A 103 0.40 -11.98 -23.51
N GLN A 104 1.47 -12.65 -23.01
CA GLN A 104 1.78 -14.04 -23.30
C GLN A 104 1.18 -15.01 -22.28
N ASN A 105 0.84 -14.52 -21.09
CA ASN A 105 0.29 -15.30 -20.00
C ASN A 105 -0.90 -14.58 -19.31
N PRO A 106 -1.95 -14.23 -20.06
CA PRO A 106 -3.01 -13.34 -19.54
C PRO A 106 -3.86 -14.00 -18.45
N THR A 107 -4.10 -15.30 -18.51
CA THR A 107 -4.94 -16.03 -17.56
C THR A 107 -4.28 -16.24 -16.20
N ASN A 108 -2.95 -16.16 -16.13
CA ASN A 108 -2.15 -16.32 -14.91
C ASN A 108 -1.45 -15.03 -14.49
N THR A 109 -1.80 -13.90 -15.10
CA THR A 109 -1.30 -12.58 -14.74
C THR A 109 -2.43 -11.79 -14.09
N ILE A 110 -2.27 -11.54 -12.80
CA ILE A 110 -3.27 -10.92 -11.93
C ILE A 110 -2.91 -9.43 -11.76
N TYR A 111 -3.90 -8.57 -11.97
CA TYR A 111 -3.83 -7.12 -11.77
C TYR A 111 -5.12 -6.63 -11.12
N ASP A 112 -5.17 -5.39 -10.70
CA ASP A 112 -6.36 -4.76 -10.09
C ASP A 112 -6.94 -5.51 -8.86
N ALA A 113 -6.15 -6.32 -8.16
CA ALA A 113 -6.59 -7.06 -6.97
C ALA A 113 -7.18 -6.14 -5.88
N LYS A 114 -6.78 -4.87 -5.86
CA LYS A 114 -7.33 -3.85 -4.95
C LYS A 114 -8.82 -3.61 -5.15
N ARG A 115 -9.38 -3.89 -6.34
CA ARG A 115 -10.82 -3.79 -6.61
C ARG A 115 -11.62 -4.90 -5.94
N LEU A 116 -10.99 -6.03 -5.63
CA LEU A 116 -11.59 -7.22 -5.05
C LEU A 116 -11.38 -7.32 -3.53
N ILE A 117 -10.34 -6.65 -2.99
CA ILE A 117 -9.95 -6.79 -1.58
C ILE A 117 -11.05 -6.39 -0.61
N GLY A 118 -11.35 -7.27 0.36
CA GLY A 118 -12.36 -7.03 1.38
C GLY A 118 -13.81 -6.96 0.89
N ARG A 119 -14.08 -7.35 -0.37
CA ARG A 119 -15.42 -7.38 -0.96
C ARG A 119 -16.05 -8.76 -0.86
N LYS A 120 -17.38 -8.81 -1.07
CA LYS A 120 -18.13 -10.06 -1.20
C LYS A 120 -18.23 -10.44 -2.67
N PHE A 121 -18.23 -11.74 -2.97
CA PHE A 121 -18.39 -12.22 -4.35
C PHE A 121 -19.72 -11.79 -4.99
N ALA A 122 -20.76 -11.62 -4.16
CA ALA A 122 -22.09 -11.19 -4.63
C ALA A 122 -22.17 -9.69 -4.99
N ASP A 123 -21.18 -8.86 -4.61
CA ASP A 123 -21.17 -7.43 -4.88
C ASP A 123 -21.20 -7.17 -6.39
N GLU A 124 -22.06 -6.25 -6.83
CA GLU A 124 -22.21 -5.93 -8.26
C GLU A 124 -20.89 -5.46 -8.88
N SER A 125 -20.13 -4.63 -8.16
CA SER A 125 -18.81 -4.18 -8.60
C SER A 125 -17.83 -5.34 -8.84
N VAL A 126 -17.89 -6.42 -8.05
CA VAL A 126 -17.04 -7.61 -8.25
C VAL A 126 -17.45 -8.36 -9.52
N LYS A 127 -18.75 -8.46 -9.80
CA LYS A 127 -19.26 -9.12 -11.03
C LYS A 127 -18.90 -8.31 -12.28
N GLU A 128 -19.02 -6.98 -12.19
CA GLU A 128 -18.66 -6.07 -13.28
C GLU A 128 -17.14 -6.16 -13.57
N ASP A 129 -16.30 -5.99 -12.54
CA ASP A 129 -14.85 -6.09 -12.66
C ASP A 129 -14.42 -7.48 -13.19
N ALA A 130 -15.06 -8.57 -12.71
CA ALA A 130 -14.76 -9.93 -13.15
C ALA A 130 -14.99 -10.17 -14.64
N SER A 131 -15.92 -9.43 -15.27
CA SER A 131 -16.17 -9.53 -16.71
C SER A 131 -15.04 -8.95 -17.58
N HIS A 132 -14.18 -8.12 -17.01
CA HIS A 132 -13.06 -7.44 -17.68
C HIS A 132 -11.70 -8.11 -17.43
N PHE A 133 -11.61 -9.01 -16.45
CA PHE A 133 -10.35 -9.70 -16.16
C PHE A 133 -10.08 -10.85 -17.11
N SER A 134 -8.79 -11.02 -17.46
CA SER A 134 -8.34 -12.19 -18.25
C SER A 134 -8.21 -13.46 -17.41
N PHE A 135 -8.16 -13.34 -16.10
CA PHE A 135 -8.11 -14.44 -15.14
C PHE A 135 -9.49 -14.70 -14.53
N ALA A 136 -9.69 -15.90 -14.00
CA ALA A 136 -10.99 -16.29 -13.45
C ALA A 136 -11.14 -15.89 -11.98
N ILE A 137 -12.32 -15.37 -11.63
CA ILE A 137 -12.74 -15.15 -10.24
C ILE A 137 -13.76 -16.22 -9.86
N LYS A 138 -13.56 -16.86 -8.71
CA LYS A 138 -14.40 -17.91 -8.16
C LYS A 138 -15.02 -17.49 -6.84
N ASP A 139 -16.17 -18.06 -6.52
CA ASP A 139 -16.79 -17.90 -5.20
C ASP A 139 -16.23 -18.94 -4.23
N ALA A 140 -15.64 -18.49 -3.13
CA ALA A 140 -15.31 -19.34 -2.01
C ALA A 140 -16.02 -18.83 -0.75
N LYS A 141 -17.16 -19.43 -0.44
CA LYS A 141 -17.97 -19.10 0.74
C LYS A 141 -18.35 -17.61 0.80
N GLY A 142 -18.75 -17.05 -0.35
CA GLY A 142 -19.16 -15.67 -0.50
C GLY A 142 -18.01 -14.66 -0.61
N LYS A 143 -16.75 -15.11 -0.74
CA LYS A 143 -15.58 -14.27 -0.97
C LYS A 143 -15.00 -14.51 -2.37
N PRO A 144 -14.58 -13.45 -3.08
CA PRO A 144 -13.91 -13.61 -4.36
C PRO A 144 -12.54 -14.28 -4.19
N GLN A 145 -12.26 -15.27 -5.02
CA GLN A 145 -10.96 -15.94 -5.12
C GLN A 145 -10.46 -15.87 -6.55
N ILE A 146 -9.21 -15.56 -6.71
CA ILE A 146 -8.53 -15.48 -8.00
C ILE A 146 -7.95 -16.86 -8.32
N GLU A 147 -8.39 -17.46 -9.43
CA GLU A 147 -7.87 -18.75 -9.88
C GLU A 147 -6.68 -18.53 -10.82
N ALA A 148 -5.57 -19.19 -10.53
CA ALA A 148 -4.39 -19.22 -11.38
C ALA A 148 -3.80 -20.63 -11.42
N GLU A 149 -3.14 -20.97 -12.52
CA GLU A 149 -2.44 -22.24 -12.68
C GLU A 149 -1.01 -22.13 -12.18
N VAL A 150 -0.61 -23.01 -11.27
CA VAL A 150 0.73 -23.08 -10.68
C VAL A 150 1.25 -24.48 -10.79
N LYS A 151 2.28 -24.71 -11.59
CA LYS A 151 2.86 -26.06 -11.86
C LYS A 151 1.82 -27.05 -12.38
N GLY A 152 0.99 -26.64 -13.33
CA GLY A 152 -0.05 -27.48 -13.92
C GLY A 152 -1.28 -27.74 -13.02
N ALA A 153 -1.34 -27.12 -11.83
CA ALA A 153 -2.47 -27.25 -10.91
C ALA A 153 -3.17 -25.91 -10.71
N LYS A 154 -4.50 -25.93 -10.79
CA LYS A 154 -5.31 -24.75 -10.48
C LYS A 154 -5.27 -24.47 -8.97
N LYS A 155 -4.88 -23.26 -8.60
CA LYS A 155 -4.87 -22.75 -7.23
C LYS A 155 -5.74 -21.52 -7.12
N GLN A 156 -6.32 -21.33 -5.95
CA GLN A 156 -7.11 -20.15 -5.62
C GLN A 156 -6.33 -19.28 -4.63
N PHE A 157 -6.32 -17.99 -4.90
CA PHE A 157 -5.68 -16.97 -4.09
C PHE A 157 -6.71 -15.92 -3.68
N SER A 158 -6.71 -15.52 -2.42
CA SER A 158 -7.48 -14.37 -1.99
C SER A 158 -6.87 -13.07 -2.54
N PRO A 159 -7.66 -12.00 -2.70
CA PRO A 159 -7.14 -10.68 -3.06
C PRO A 159 -6.09 -10.18 -2.04
N GLU A 160 -6.23 -10.55 -0.78
CA GLU A 160 -5.28 -10.28 0.28
C GLU A 160 -3.92 -10.95 0.02
N GLU A 161 -3.89 -12.20 -0.43
CA GLU A 161 -2.65 -12.91 -0.78
C GLU A 161 -1.95 -12.28 -1.99
N ILE A 162 -2.69 -11.90 -3.03
CA ILE A 162 -2.13 -11.18 -4.19
C ILE A 162 -1.58 -9.82 -3.76
N SER A 163 -2.32 -9.07 -2.96
CA SER A 163 -1.87 -7.78 -2.42
C SER A 163 -0.63 -7.94 -1.54
N ALA A 164 -0.55 -9.03 -0.76
CA ALA A 164 0.62 -9.34 0.06
C ALA A 164 1.87 -9.58 -0.78
N MET A 165 1.75 -10.21 -1.96
CA MET A 165 2.89 -10.39 -2.87
C MET A 165 3.43 -9.05 -3.37
N ILE A 166 2.55 -8.09 -3.64
CA ILE A 166 2.95 -6.72 -4.02
C ILE A 166 3.60 -6.01 -2.83
N LEU A 167 3.01 -6.12 -1.62
CA LEU A 167 3.57 -5.54 -0.40
C LEU A 167 4.95 -6.14 -0.05
N THR A 168 5.15 -7.43 -0.29
CA THR A 168 6.44 -8.09 -0.14
C THR A 168 7.48 -7.47 -1.09
N LYS A 169 7.13 -7.23 -2.36
CA LYS A 169 8.01 -6.55 -3.31
C LYS A 169 8.35 -5.13 -2.86
N MET A 170 7.38 -4.39 -2.28
CA MET A 170 7.63 -3.06 -1.72
C MET A 170 8.58 -3.11 -0.51
N LYS A 171 8.39 -4.10 0.36
CA LYS A 171 9.28 -4.36 1.50
C LYS A 171 10.70 -4.64 1.03
N GLU A 172 10.88 -5.60 0.13
CA GLU A 172 12.19 -5.96 -0.44
C GLU A 172 12.89 -4.76 -1.10
N THR A 173 12.14 -3.95 -1.84
CA THR A 173 12.65 -2.71 -2.46
C THR A 173 13.16 -1.73 -1.41
N ALA A 174 12.43 -1.56 -0.30
CA ALA A 174 12.84 -0.68 0.79
C ALA A 174 14.04 -1.25 1.57
N GLU A 175 14.07 -2.55 1.81
CA GLU A 175 15.17 -3.24 2.48
C GLU A 175 16.47 -3.16 1.67
N ALA A 176 16.39 -3.37 0.36
CA ALA A 176 17.53 -3.19 -0.55
C ALA A 176 18.07 -1.75 -0.53
N TYR A 177 17.16 -0.76 -0.46
CA TYR A 177 17.54 0.65 -0.37
C TYR A 177 18.16 1.02 0.97
N LEU A 178 17.61 0.48 2.09
CA LEU A 178 18.05 0.78 3.45
C LEU A 178 19.25 -0.05 3.91
N GLY A 179 19.50 -1.21 3.29
CA GLY A 179 20.51 -2.19 3.71
C GLY A 179 20.18 -2.89 5.04
N ARG A 180 18.90 -2.93 5.43
CA ARG A 180 18.44 -3.54 6.70
C ARG A 180 16.98 -3.97 6.63
N GLU A 181 16.61 -4.90 7.51
CA GLU A 181 15.25 -5.44 7.63
C GLU A 181 14.22 -4.36 7.96
N VAL A 182 13.04 -4.48 7.35
CA VAL A 182 11.87 -3.63 7.58
C VAL A 182 10.72 -4.45 8.13
N LYS A 183 10.20 -4.05 9.29
CA LYS A 183 9.08 -4.73 9.97
C LYS A 183 7.79 -3.91 10.01
N HIS A 184 7.88 -2.59 9.86
CA HIS A 184 6.73 -1.70 10.04
C HIS A 184 6.43 -0.92 8.76
N ALA A 185 5.14 -0.77 8.47
CA ALA A 185 4.67 0.03 7.36
C ALA A 185 3.44 0.87 7.72
N VAL A 186 3.29 1.98 7.01
CA VAL A 186 2.03 2.71 6.88
C VAL A 186 1.56 2.52 5.44
N VAL A 187 0.29 2.15 5.26
CA VAL A 187 -0.27 1.85 3.94
C VAL A 187 -1.42 2.79 3.64
N THR A 188 -1.50 3.32 2.40
CA THR A 188 -2.64 4.12 1.97
C THR A 188 -3.77 3.27 1.40
N VAL A 189 -5.00 3.78 1.58
CA VAL A 189 -6.22 3.23 1.00
C VAL A 189 -7.11 4.36 0.49
N PRO A 190 -7.99 4.11 -0.47
CA PRO A 190 -9.00 5.07 -0.89
C PRO A 190 -9.89 5.52 0.28
N ALA A 191 -10.32 6.78 0.26
CA ALA A 191 -11.16 7.32 1.32
C ALA A 191 -12.51 6.58 1.48
N TYR A 192 -13.02 6.02 0.38
CA TYR A 192 -14.28 5.27 0.34
C TYR A 192 -14.17 3.82 0.82
N PHE A 193 -12.96 3.31 1.15
CA PHE A 193 -12.80 1.97 1.69
C PHE A 193 -13.54 1.86 3.03
N ASN A 194 -14.35 0.81 3.14
CA ASN A 194 -15.02 0.43 4.38
C ASN A 194 -14.06 -0.32 5.33
N ASP A 195 -14.53 -0.62 6.54
CA ASP A 195 -13.71 -1.28 7.57
C ASP A 195 -13.24 -2.68 7.15
N ALA A 196 -14.05 -3.44 6.40
CA ALA A 196 -13.65 -4.76 5.90
C ALA A 196 -12.48 -4.66 4.90
N GLN A 197 -12.52 -3.69 3.98
CA GLN A 197 -11.44 -3.44 3.02
C GLN A 197 -10.16 -2.92 3.71
N ARG A 198 -10.30 -2.07 4.73
CA ARG A 198 -9.18 -1.60 5.55
C ARG A 198 -8.54 -2.74 6.34
N GLN A 199 -9.35 -3.61 6.92
CA GLN A 199 -8.86 -4.78 7.65
C GLN A 199 -8.17 -5.76 6.69
N ALA A 200 -8.76 -6.06 5.53
CA ALA A 200 -8.16 -6.91 4.50
C ALA A 200 -6.81 -6.36 3.99
N THR A 201 -6.67 -5.01 3.90
CA THR A 201 -5.37 -4.39 3.59
C THR A 201 -4.34 -4.60 4.70
N LYS A 202 -4.75 -4.55 5.98
CA LYS A 202 -3.87 -4.89 7.12
C LYS A 202 -3.46 -6.37 7.10
N ASP A 203 -4.43 -7.25 6.79
CA ASP A 203 -4.19 -8.70 6.72
C ASP A 203 -3.19 -9.01 5.60
N ALA A 204 -3.30 -8.37 4.44
CA ALA A 204 -2.32 -8.46 3.37
C ALA A 204 -0.91 -8.03 3.84
N GLY A 205 -0.82 -6.96 4.63
CA GLY A 205 0.44 -6.54 5.25
C GLY A 205 1.02 -7.60 6.18
N THR A 206 0.18 -8.22 7.00
CA THR A 206 0.58 -9.30 7.91
C THR A 206 1.09 -10.53 7.14
N ILE A 207 0.42 -10.92 6.05
CA ILE A 207 0.85 -12.01 5.16
C ILE A 207 2.22 -11.68 4.53
N ALA A 208 2.47 -10.39 4.20
CA ALA A 208 3.76 -9.93 3.69
C ALA A 208 4.86 -9.82 4.76
N GLY A 209 4.57 -10.18 6.02
CA GLY A 209 5.50 -10.05 7.13
C GLY A 209 5.75 -8.60 7.57
N LEU A 210 4.76 -7.71 7.34
CA LEU A 210 4.77 -6.33 7.78
C LEU A 210 3.76 -6.11 8.91
N LYS A 211 4.18 -5.41 9.96
CA LYS A 211 3.27 -4.85 10.95
C LYS A 211 2.76 -3.50 10.41
N VAL A 212 1.51 -3.50 9.94
CA VAL A 212 0.87 -2.27 9.44
C VAL A 212 0.49 -1.40 10.64
N ALA A 213 1.32 -0.40 10.92
CA ALA A 213 1.14 0.51 12.03
C ALA A 213 -0.09 1.41 11.84
N ARG A 214 -0.34 1.84 10.61
CA ARG A 214 -1.52 2.65 10.25
C ARG A 214 -1.98 2.38 8.83
N VAL A 215 -3.29 2.51 8.63
CA VAL A 215 -3.92 2.66 7.32
C VAL A 215 -4.44 4.09 7.24
N ILE A 216 -4.05 4.82 6.19
CA ILE A 216 -4.37 6.24 6.01
C ILE A 216 -5.09 6.42 4.66
N ASN A 217 -6.07 7.32 4.60
CA ASN A 217 -6.71 7.65 3.33
C ASN A 217 -5.73 8.34 2.37
N GLU A 218 -5.74 7.95 1.11
CA GLU A 218 -4.92 8.55 0.04
C GLU A 218 -5.03 10.09 -0.01
N PRO A 219 -6.24 10.70 -0.07
CA PRO A 219 -6.36 12.14 -0.08
C PRO A 219 -5.89 12.80 1.24
N THR A 220 -6.09 12.13 2.37
CA THR A 220 -5.60 12.63 3.67
C THR A 220 -4.08 12.63 3.71
N ALA A 221 -3.44 11.58 3.21
CA ALA A 221 -2.00 11.49 3.11
C ALA A 221 -1.42 12.62 2.23
N ALA A 222 -2.07 12.90 1.09
CA ALA A 222 -1.68 14.01 0.22
C ALA A 222 -1.83 15.37 0.90
N ALA A 223 -2.95 15.61 1.58
CA ALA A 223 -3.20 16.85 2.31
C ALA A 223 -2.15 17.09 3.42
N ILE A 224 -1.81 16.04 4.19
CA ILE A 224 -0.77 16.12 5.22
C ILE A 224 0.59 16.46 4.59
N ALA A 225 0.94 15.86 3.44
CA ALA A 225 2.21 16.14 2.76
C ALA A 225 2.34 17.61 2.34
N TYR A 226 1.25 18.22 1.89
CA TYR A 226 1.23 19.64 1.53
C TYR A 226 1.12 20.57 2.72
N GLY A 227 0.47 20.15 3.80
CA GLY A 227 0.22 20.96 4.99
C GLY A 227 1.43 21.05 5.93
N LEU A 228 2.27 20.03 5.95
CA LEU A 228 3.43 19.96 6.86
C LEU A 228 4.50 21.02 6.55
N ASP A 229 4.64 21.42 5.30
CA ASP A 229 5.56 22.50 4.91
C ASP A 229 5.03 23.89 5.27
N LYS A 230 3.76 24.01 5.67
CA LYS A 230 3.06 25.27 5.90
C LYS A 230 2.68 25.55 7.36
N VAL A 231 2.87 24.60 8.26
CA VAL A 231 2.54 24.74 9.70
C VAL A 231 3.48 25.72 10.44
N GLY A 232 4.12 26.65 9.73
CA GLY A 232 4.99 27.66 10.30
C GLY A 232 4.33 28.99 10.62
N ASP A 233 3.15 29.33 10.12
CA ASP A 233 2.59 30.67 10.22
C ASP A 233 1.12 30.70 10.70
N GLY A 234 0.97 30.85 12.01
CA GLY A 234 -0.16 31.59 12.58
C GLY A 234 -1.51 30.90 12.67
N GLY A 235 -1.63 29.59 12.58
CA GLY A 235 -2.86 28.87 13.00
C GLY A 235 -4.13 29.23 12.22
N LYS A 236 -4.03 29.65 10.97
CA LYS A 236 -5.20 29.86 10.12
C LYS A 236 -5.69 28.53 9.57
N GLU A 237 -7.00 28.31 9.67
CA GLU A 237 -7.67 27.18 9.08
C GLU A 237 -7.62 27.30 7.55
N GLU A 238 -7.05 26.31 6.86
CA GLU A 238 -6.98 26.26 5.40
C GLU A 238 -7.83 25.12 4.86
N ASN A 239 -8.66 25.40 3.85
CA ASN A 239 -9.41 24.39 3.11
C ASN A 239 -8.52 23.88 1.97
N VAL A 240 -8.30 22.57 1.93
CA VAL A 240 -7.48 21.91 0.90
C VAL A 240 -8.34 20.99 0.05
N LEU A 241 -8.34 21.21 -1.25
CA LEU A 241 -8.93 20.30 -2.23
C LEU A 241 -7.84 19.37 -2.77
N VAL A 242 -8.03 18.07 -2.56
CA VAL A 242 -7.18 17.04 -3.16
C VAL A 242 -7.92 16.42 -4.34
N PHE A 243 -7.35 16.59 -5.54
CA PHE A 243 -7.84 15.96 -6.76
C PHE A 243 -6.85 14.86 -7.14
N ASP A 244 -7.25 13.61 -6.89
CA ASP A 244 -6.46 12.41 -7.20
C ASP A 244 -7.13 11.61 -8.32
N LEU A 245 -6.50 11.59 -9.49
CA LEU A 245 -6.93 10.82 -10.65
C LEU A 245 -5.96 9.65 -10.81
N GLY A 246 -6.35 8.51 -10.28
CA GLY A 246 -5.62 7.25 -10.39
C GLY A 246 -5.79 6.59 -11.78
N GLY A 247 -4.88 5.71 -12.14
CA GLY A 247 -4.93 4.89 -13.36
C GLY A 247 -5.17 3.44 -13.04
#